data_832a9df65949c527cd303e9931caefba
#
_entry.id   832a9df65949c527cd303e9931caefba
#
_cell.length_a   1.000
_cell.length_b   1.000
_cell.length_c   1.000
_cell.angle_alpha   90.00
_cell.angle_beta   90.00
_cell.angle_gamma   90.00
#
_symmetry.space_group_name_H-M   'P 1'
#
loop_
_entity.id
_entity.type
_entity.pdbx_description
1 polymer ?
#
loop_
_entity_poly.entity_id
_entity_poly.type
_entity_poly.pdbx_seq_one_letter_code
_entity_poly.pdbx_strand_id
1 'polypeptide(L)'
;KQYIADGVSLMTFFGHASATGGFDQNLDDPQFWYPQNGKYPLLLGLSCFTGDIHGTDGNSTSEEYVIIDNKGVIGFIASVDLGLSGPLHNYALEFYRNISYKNYKGSIGNTIKNTISSTQFSNPPYGLSTASSVTLHGDPSIRLNGFDLPDYMIEAPTVTFTPSVVTSDLDSFDVNVVVTNLGKAINDTIILELVRDFPAQSFIDTTYIKAFSGTKFKDTLIFTLPVDVVRGLGLNGFTITVDAINAVAESFETNNTVTKSLNIQSGEIIPIYPYDFMIVPNQGITLSASTAFPFEPSKLYLEN
;
A
#
# COMPACT_ATOMS: atom_id res chain seq x y z
N LYS A 1 -11.72 -12.09 -3.34
CA LYS A 1 -13.15 -11.77 -3.11
C LYS A 1 -13.33 -10.47 -2.31
N GLN A 2 -12.61 -10.29 -1.20
CA GLN A 2 -12.76 -9.11 -0.35
C GLN A 2 -12.58 -7.80 -1.14
N TYR A 3 -11.50 -7.65 -1.89
CA TYR A 3 -11.24 -6.43 -2.69
C TYR A 3 -12.34 -6.11 -3.71
N ILE A 4 -12.97 -7.14 -4.29
CA ILE A 4 -14.11 -6.94 -5.22
C ILE A 4 -15.33 -6.46 -4.44
N ALA A 5 -15.58 -7.01 -3.24
CA ALA A 5 -16.65 -6.57 -2.37
C ALA A 5 -16.45 -5.11 -1.90
N ASP A 6 -15.22 -4.74 -1.59
CA ASP A 6 -14.85 -3.37 -1.18
C ASP A 6 -14.93 -2.39 -2.36
N GLY A 7 -14.77 -2.90 -3.59
CA GLY A 7 -14.78 -2.17 -4.83
C GLY A 7 -13.37 -1.86 -5.34
N VAL A 8 -13.09 -2.30 -6.57
CA VAL A 8 -11.86 -1.99 -7.30
C VAL A 8 -12.22 -1.39 -8.66
N SER A 9 -11.43 -0.44 -9.14
CA SER A 9 -11.68 0.20 -10.44
C SER A 9 -11.16 -0.64 -11.61
N LEU A 10 -10.07 -1.37 -11.40
CA LEU A 10 -9.40 -2.18 -12.41
C LEU A 10 -8.98 -3.52 -11.82
N MET A 11 -9.30 -4.60 -12.51
CA MET A 11 -8.79 -5.94 -12.25
C MET A 11 -7.93 -6.38 -13.43
N THR A 12 -6.86 -7.11 -13.18
CA THR A 12 -6.03 -7.70 -14.23
C THR A 12 -5.86 -9.18 -13.98
N PHE A 13 -6.12 -9.96 -15.00
CA PHE A 13 -5.76 -11.37 -15.06
C PHE A 13 -4.66 -11.57 -16.10
N PHE A 14 -3.62 -12.31 -15.74
CA PHE A 14 -2.55 -12.72 -16.65
C PHE A 14 -2.33 -14.23 -16.48
N GLY A 15 -2.76 -15.02 -17.46
CA GLY A 15 -2.68 -16.48 -17.34
C GLY A 15 -3.40 -17.21 -18.46
N HIS A 16 -3.61 -18.50 -18.28
CA HIS A 16 -4.35 -19.32 -19.22
C HIS A 16 -5.84 -19.15 -19.09
N ALA A 17 -6.52 -19.14 -20.23
CA ALA A 17 -7.98 -19.09 -20.32
C ALA A 17 -8.46 -19.63 -21.67
N SER A 18 -9.77 -19.79 -21.80
CA SER A 18 -10.44 -20.26 -23.03
C SER A 18 -11.69 -19.42 -23.35
N ALA A 19 -12.23 -19.62 -24.55
CA ALA A 19 -13.40 -18.88 -25.01
C ALA A 19 -14.64 -19.09 -24.12
N THR A 20 -14.91 -20.31 -23.72
CA THR A 20 -16.11 -20.70 -22.95
C THR A 20 -15.82 -21.32 -21.59
N GLY A 21 -14.58 -21.75 -21.34
CA GLY A 21 -14.16 -22.40 -20.09
C GLY A 21 -13.71 -21.41 -19.00
N GLY A 22 -13.71 -20.11 -19.28
CA GLY A 22 -13.23 -19.10 -18.34
C GLY A 22 -11.73 -19.14 -18.15
N PHE A 23 -11.30 -18.65 -17.01
CA PHE A 23 -9.91 -18.62 -16.59
C PHE A 23 -9.51 -19.96 -15.98
N ASP A 24 -8.28 -20.43 -16.26
CA ASP A 24 -7.68 -21.66 -15.73
C ASP A 24 -7.36 -21.61 -14.23
N GLN A 25 -7.94 -20.68 -13.55
CA GLN A 25 -7.90 -20.50 -12.11
C GLN A 25 -9.35 -20.46 -11.63
N ASN A 26 -9.63 -20.85 -10.40
CA ASN A 26 -10.94 -20.69 -9.77
C ASN A 26 -11.32 -19.20 -9.58
N LEU A 27 -11.24 -18.45 -10.67
CA LEU A 27 -11.84 -17.13 -10.79
C LEU A 27 -13.30 -17.28 -11.20
N ASP A 28 -13.97 -18.10 -10.51
CA ASP A 28 -15.36 -18.49 -10.61
C ASP A 28 -16.24 -17.61 -11.50
N ASP A 29 -17.22 -18.21 -12.06
CA ASP A 29 -18.39 -17.57 -12.65
C ASP A 29 -18.82 -16.34 -11.83
N PRO A 30 -18.88 -15.16 -12.44
CA PRO A 30 -19.26 -13.93 -11.77
C PRO A 30 -20.62 -14.03 -11.08
N GLN A 31 -21.47 -14.98 -11.51
CA GLN A 31 -22.76 -15.25 -10.92
C GLN A 31 -22.66 -15.66 -9.44
N PHE A 32 -21.60 -16.35 -9.03
CA PHE A 32 -21.51 -16.92 -7.69
C PHE A 32 -20.64 -16.11 -6.72
N TRP A 33 -19.79 -15.21 -7.17
CA TRP A 33 -18.88 -14.56 -6.24
C TRP A 33 -18.71 -13.04 -6.40
N TYR A 34 -19.22 -12.44 -7.46
CA TYR A 34 -19.30 -10.99 -7.55
C TYR A 34 -20.48 -10.48 -6.72
N PRO A 35 -20.24 -9.67 -5.70
CA PRO A 35 -21.32 -9.12 -4.89
C PRO A 35 -22.12 -8.08 -5.69
N GLN A 36 -23.42 -8.02 -5.43
CA GLN A 36 -24.28 -6.94 -5.92
C GLN A 36 -24.05 -5.67 -5.10
N ASN A 37 -22.97 -4.96 -5.33
CA ASN A 37 -22.62 -3.76 -4.57
C ASN A 37 -22.65 -2.46 -5.40
N GLY A 38 -23.03 -2.55 -6.67
CA GLY A 38 -23.03 -1.42 -7.61
C GLY A 38 -21.62 -0.93 -8.01
N LYS A 39 -20.56 -1.68 -7.68
CA LYS A 39 -19.17 -1.34 -7.97
C LYS A 39 -18.60 -2.33 -8.97
N TYR A 40 -18.61 -1.96 -10.25
CA TYR A 40 -18.22 -2.82 -11.36
C TYR A 40 -16.84 -2.43 -11.87
N PRO A 41 -15.80 -3.28 -11.71
CA PRO A 41 -14.47 -3.00 -12.22
C PRO A 41 -14.40 -3.09 -13.74
N LEU A 42 -13.38 -2.45 -14.32
CA LEU A 42 -12.88 -2.85 -15.64
C LEU A 42 -12.01 -4.11 -15.47
N LEU A 43 -12.16 -5.11 -16.32
CA LEU A 43 -11.30 -6.29 -16.33
C LEU A 43 -10.36 -6.25 -17.54
N LEU A 44 -9.05 -6.35 -17.28
CA LEU A 44 -8.01 -6.55 -18.29
C LEU A 44 -7.61 -8.03 -18.28
N GLY A 45 -8.10 -8.79 -19.25
CA GLY A 45 -7.83 -10.22 -19.41
C GLY A 45 -6.70 -10.47 -20.40
N LEU A 46 -5.50 -10.66 -19.89
CA LEU A 46 -4.30 -10.99 -20.68
C LEU A 46 -4.17 -12.52 -20.78
N SER A 47 -4.95 -13.09 -21.68
CA SER A 47 -5.14 -14.56 -21.81
C SER A 47 -5.54 -14.93 -23.22
N CYS A 48 -5.75 -16.23 -23.47
CA CYS A 48 -6.19 -16.73 -24.78
C CYS A 48 -7.72 -16.72 -24.90
N PHE A 49 -8.23 -16.33 -26.04
CA PHE A 49 -9.62 -16.53 -26.52
C PHE A 49 -10.75 -16.02 -25.61
N THR A 50 -10.50 -15.33 -24.52
CA THR A 50 -11.57 -14.87 -23.61
C THR A 50 -12.54 -13.88 -24.25
N GLY A 51 -12.14 -13.24 -25.35
CA GLY A 51 -12.93 -12.30 -26.15
C GLY A 51 -13.43 -12.86 -27.47
N ASP A 52 -13.28 -14.16 -27.74
CA ASP A 52 -13.70 -14.77 -29.00
C ASP A 52 -15.21 -14.98 -29.05
N ILE A 53 -15.92 -13.97 -29.54
CA ILE A 53 -17.35 -13.96 -29.71
C ILE A 53 -17.82 -14.64 -31.03
N HIS A 54 -16.87 -15.03 -31.88
CA HIS A 54 -17.18 -15.57 -33.22
C HIS A 54 -17.05 -17.09 -33.32
N GLY A 55 -16.31 -17.71 -32.41
CA GLY A 55 -15.96 -19.12 -32.43
C GLY A 55 -16.81 -20.01 -31.51
N THR A 56 -17.84 -19.49 -30.84
CA THR A 56 -18.60 -20.21 -29.81
C THR A 56 -20.09 -20.31 -30.12
N ASP A 57 -20.70 -21.44 -29.77
CA ASP A 57 -22.17 -21.63 -29.84
C ASP A 57 -22.91 -21.02 -28.62
N GLY A 58 -22.26 -20.20 -27.81
CA GLY A 58 -22.78 -19.55 -26.63
C GLY A 58 -22.01 -18.27 -26.32
N ASN A 59 -22.21 -17.70 -25.14
CA ASN A 59 -21.48 -16.52 -24.73
C ASN A 59 -19.98 -16.85 -24.50
N SER A 60 -19.12 -15.99 -24.98
CA SER A 60 -17.69 -16.02 -24.61
C SER A 60 -17.49 -15.63 -23.15
N THR A 61 -16.34 -15.97 -22.58
CA THR A 61 -15.98 -15.58 -21.21
C THR A 61 -16.17 -14.08 -20.95
N SER A 62 -15.77 -13.21 -21.89
CA SER A 62 -15.93 -11.76 -21.72
C SER A 62 -17.39 -11.32 -21.77
N GLU A 63 -18.20 -11.95 -22.61
CA GLU A 63 -19.64 -11.65 -22.64
C GLU A 63 -20.33 -12.03 -21.34
N GLU A 64 -20.04 -13.21 -20.78
CA GLU A 64 -20.60 -13.64 -19.49
C GLU A 64 -20.30 -12.62 -18.38
N TYR A 65 -19.10 -12.05 -18.34
CA TYR A 65 -18.73 -11.06 -17.34
C TYR A 65 -19.39 -9.69 -17.56
N VAL A 66 -19.69 -9.30 -18.80
CA VAL A 66 -20.23 -7.98 -19.12
C VAL A 66 -21.75 -7.94 -19.11
N ILE A 67 -22.43 -9.04 -19.56
CA ILE A 67 -23.87 -9.04 -19.72
C ILE A 67 -24.66 -9.54 -18.49
N ILE A 68 -23.96 -10.08 -17.47
CA ILE A 68 -24.60 -10.58 -16.27
C ILE A 68 -25.29 -9.45 -15.50
N ASP A 69 -26.56 -9.64 -15.16
CA ASP A 69 -27.37 -8.62 -14.52
C ASP A 69 -26.93 -8.36 -13.08
N ASN A 70 -26.70 -7.09 -12.73
CA ASN A 70 -26.31 -6.59 -11.41
C ASN A 70 -25.02 -7.19 -10.82
N LYS A 71 -24.14 -7.74 -11.64
CA LYS A 71 -22.86 -8.36 -11.26
C LYS A 71 -21.80 -8.12 -12.36
N GLY A 72 -20.68 -8.83 -12.27
CA GLY A 72 -19.67 -8.83 -13.32
C GLY A 72 -18.85 -7.55 -13.39
N VAL A 73 -18.59 -7.08 -14.59
CA VAL A 73 -17.65 -5.97 -14.86
C VAL A 73 -18.28 -4.93 -15.79
N ILE A 74 -17.83 -3.67 -15.68
CA ILE A 74 -18.32 -2.57 -16.53
C ILE A 74 -17.75 -2.63 -17.95
N GLY A 75 -16.69 -3.38 -18.13
CA GLY A 75 -16.06 -3.65 -19.41
C GLY A 75 -14.95 -4.69 -19.27
N PHE A 76 -14.71 -5.43 -20.34
CA PHE A 76 -13.69 -6.46 -20.39
C PHE A 76 -12.80 -6.24 -21.61
N ILE A 77 -11.51 -5.98 -21.36
CA ILE A 77 -10.47 -5.95 -22.41
C ILE A 77 -9.93 -7.37 -22.53
N ALA A 78 -10.19 -8.02 -23.65
CA ALA A 78 -9.98 -9.45 -23.85
C ALA A 78 -9.26 -9.72 -25.17
N SER A 79 -8.69 -10.92 -25.34
CA SER A 79 -8.11 -11.37 -26.60
C SER A 79 -9.08 -12.30 -27.33
N VAL A 80 -9.24 -12.09 -28.62
CA VAL A 80 -10.03 -12.97 -29.51
C VAL A 80 -9.22 -14.14 -30.06
N ASP A 81 -7.92 -14.19 -29.80
CA ASP A 81 -6.99 -15.21 -30.31
C ASP A 81 -5.99 -15.64 -29.21
N LEU A 82 -5.01 -16.42 -29.61
CA LEU A 82 -3.93 -16.87 -28.74
C LEU A 82 -3.15 -15.70 -28.12
N GLY A 83 -3.08 -15.69 -26.81
CA GLY A 83 -2.28 -14.73 -26.05
C GLY A 83 -0.85 -15.22 -25.84
N LEU A 84 0.14 -14.56 -26.42
CA LEU A 84 1.54 -14.84 -26.18
C LEU A 84 2.05 -14.04 -24.99
N SER A 85 2.70 -14.71 -24.04
CA SER A 85 3.08 -14.10 -22.74
C SER A 85 3.94 -12.84 -22.87
N GLY A 86 4.95 -12.83 -23.75
CA GLY A 86 5.83 -11.67 -23.94
C GLY A 86 5.08 -10.44 -24.50
N PRO A 87 4.41 -10.54 -25.64
CA PRO A 87 3.59 -9.45 -26.18
C PRO A 87 2.47 -8.98 -25.25
N LEU A 88 1.76 -9.89 -24.56
CA LEU A 88 0.75 -9.54 -23.55
C LEU A 88 1.37 -8.78 -22.37
N HIS A 89 2.56 -9.17 -21.91
CA HIS A 89 3.29 -8.44 -20.88
C HIS A 89 3.59 -7.00 -21.31
N ASN A 90 4.13 -6.81 -22.54
CA ASN A 90 4.40 -5.49 -23.08
C ASN A 90 3.13 -4.65 -23.21
N TYR A 91 2.03 -5.26 -23.65
CA TYR A 91 0.73 -4.61 -23.70
C TYR A 91 0.28 -4.17 -22.31
N ALA A 92 0.38 -5.02 -21.31
CA ALA A 92 0.03 -4.71 -19.93
C ALA A 92 0.81 -3.51 -19.39
N LEU A 93 2.14 -3.54 -19.52
CA LEU A 93 3.01 -2.46 -19.08
C LEU A 93 2.61 -1.11 -19.70
N GLU A 94 2.38 -1.09 -21.00
CA GLU A 94 2.02 0.13 -21.69
C GLU A 94 0.58 0.57 -21.40
N PHE A 95 -0.35 -0.37 -21.21
CA PHE A 95 -1.70 -0.08 -20.74
C PHE A 95 -1.67 0.62 -19.39
N TYR A 96 -0.93 0.08 -18.42
CA TYR A 96 -0.77 0.71 -17.10
C TYR A 96 -0.09 2.08 -17.18
N ARG A 97 0.92 2.26 -18.05
CA ARG A 97 1.53 3.57 -18.27
C ARG A 97 0.54 4.59 -18.82
N ASN A 98 -0.31 4.18 -19.76
CA ASN A 98 -1.34 5.05 -20.32
C ASN A 98 -2.38 5.42 -19.28
N ILE A 99 -2.97 4.43 -18.59
CA ILE A 99 -4.07 4.70 -17.66
C ILE A 99 -3.61 5.47 -16.40
N SER A 100 -2.36 5.29 -15.96
CA SER A 100 -1.87 5.91 -14.73
C SER A 100 -1.31 7.32 -14.92
N TYR A 101 -0.71 7.65 -16.07
CA TYR A 101 -0.15 8.99 -16.26
C TYR A 101 -0.17 9.56 -17.69
N LYS A 102 0.08 8.75 -18.75
CA LYS A 102 0.13 9.29 -20.12
C LYS A 102 -1.25 9.75 -20.62
N ASN A 103 -2.30 9.05 -20.23
CA ASN A 103 -3.69 9.32 -20.59
C ASN A 103 -4.58 9.33 -19.35
N TYR A 104 -4.04 9.83 -18.23
CA TYR A 104 -4.75 9.90 -16.96
C TYR A 104 -6.12 10.59 -17.12
N LYS A 105 -7.19 10.01 -16.57
CA LYS A 105 -8.58 10.43 -16.79
C LYS A 105 -9.07 10.37 -18.23
N GLY A 106 -8.28 9.85 -19.17
CA GLY A 106 -8.74 9.58 -20.51
C GLY A 106 -9.76 8.43 -20.55
N SER A 107 -10.49 8.33 -21.67
CA SER A 107 -11.40 7.20 -21.86
C SER A 107 -10.64 5.90 -22.07
N ILE A 108 -11.30 4.78 -21.73
CA ILE A 108 -10.73 3.43 -21.92
C ILE A 108 -10.40 3.17 -23.39
N GLY A 109 -11.26 3.61 -24.32
CA GLY A 109 -10.98 3.52 -25.76
C GLY A 109 -9.70 4.24 -26.16
N ASN A 110 -9.45 5.46 -25.63
CA ASN A 110 -8.20 6.18 -25.88
C ASN A 110 -7.00 5.48 -25.24
N THR A 111 -7.17 4.92 -24.05
CA THR A 111 -6.11 4.15 -23.37
C THR A 111 -5.71 2.94 -24.20
N ILE A 112 -6.68 2.16 -24.70
CA ILE A 112 -6.46 0.99 -25.59
C ILE A 112 -5.77 1.45 -26.87
N LYS A 113 -6.29 2.49 -27.56
CA LYS A 113 -5.71 3.02 -28.79
C LYS A 113 -4.23 3.42 -28.61
N ASN A 114 -3.91 4.15 -27.54
CA ASN A 114 -2.55 4.58 -27.26
C ASN A 114 -1.64 3.39 -26.93
N THR A 115 -2.15 2.39 -26.21
CA THR A 115 -1.44 1.16 -25.89
C THR A 115 -1.10 0.39 -27.16
N ILE A 116 -2.08 0.17 -28.03
CA ILE A 116 -1.90 -0.47 -29.33
C ILE A 116 -0.86 0.29 -30.16
N SER A 117 -0.99 1.60 -30.27
CA SER A 117 -0.05 2.43 -31.05
C SER A 117 1.40 2.29 -30.56
N SER A 118 1.60 2.11 -29.27
CA SER A 118 2.93 1.95 -28.66
C SER A 118 3.48 0.52 -28.76
N THR A 119 2.62 -0.50 -28.83
CA THR A 119 3.03 -1.90 -28.72
C THR A 119 3.00 -2.69 -30.03
N GLN A 120 2.19 -2.27 -31.00
CA GLN A 120 1.97 -3.05 -32.23
C GLN A 120 3.25 -3.35 -33.05
N PHE A 121 4.27 -2.51 -32.97
CA PHE A 121 5.54 -2.69 -33.66
C PHE A 121 6.66 -3.23 -32.76
N SER A 122 6.35 -3.48 -31.46
CA SER A 122 7.28 -4.13 -30.57
C SER A 122 7.29 -5.64 -30.83
N ASN A 123 8.47 -6.19 -31.09
CA ASN A 123 8.64 -7.62 -31.35
C ASN A 123 7.77 -8.18 -32.51
N PRO A 124 7.87 -7.62 -33.75
CA PRO A 124 7.09 -8.12 -34.89
C PRO A 124 7.40 -9.59 -35.23
N PRO A 125 6.41 -10.40 -35.68
CA PRO A 125 5.00 -10.04 -35.95
C PRO A 125 4.07 -10.09 -34.73
N TYR A 126 4.58 -10.53 -33.57
CA TYR A 126 3.76 -10.87 -32.40
C TYR A 126 3.10 -9.65 -31.75
N GLY A 127 3.75 -8.51 -31.74
CA GLY A 127 3.15 -7.26 -31.25
C GLY A 127 1.94 -6.86 -32.09
N LEU A 128 2.03 -6.98 -33.42
CA LEU A 128 0.92 -6.70 -34.32
C LEU A 128 -0.24 -7.70 -34.13
N SER A 129 0.08 -9.01 -34.00
CA SER A 129 -0.92 -10.03 -33.69
C SER A 129 -1.68 -9.72 -32.40
N THR A 130 -0.97 -9.43 -31.32
CA THR A 130 -1.59 -9.04 -30.04
C THR A 130 -2.44 -7.78 -30.18
N ALA A 131 -1.92 -6.75 -30.86
CA ALA A 131 -2.66 -5.51 -31.08
C ALA A 131 -3.95 -5.70 -31.86
N SER A 132 -3.97 -6.66 -32.81
CA SER A 132 -5.12 -6.98 -33.65
C SER A 132 -6.14 -7.89 -32.94
N SER A 133 -5.70 -8.66 -31.94
CA SER A 133 -6.55 -9.61 -31.21
C SER A 133 -7.20 -9.01 -29.96
N VAL A 134 -6.67 -7.91 -29.43
CA VAL A 134 -7.26 -7.28 -28.23
C VAL A 134 -8.51 -6.49 -28.60
N THR A 135 -9.60 -6.81 -27.92
CA THR A 135 -10.91 -6.16 -28.09
C THR A 135 -11.44 -5.65 -26.74
N LEU A 136 -12.38 -4.70 -26.80
CA LEU A 136 -13.13 -4.22 -25.64
C LEU A 136 -14.59 -4.65 -25.76
N HIS A 137 -15.05 -5.43 -24.81
CA HIS A 137 -16.47 -5.64 -24.58
C HIS A 137 -16.92 -4.65 -23.49
N GLY A 138 -17.62 -3.61 -23.89
CA GLY A 138 -18.02 -2.50 -23.04
C GLY A 138 -18.00 -1.16 -23.77
N ASP A 139 -18.33 -0.10 -23.05
CA ASP A 139 -18.37 1.25 -23.62
C ASP A 139 -16.94 1.88 -23.61
N PRO A 140 -16.38 2.22 -24.79
CA PRO A 140 -15.05 2.85 -24.89
C PRO A 140 -15.00 4.27 -24.30
N SER A 141 -16.12 4.92 -24.05
CA SER A 141 -16.19 6.26 -23.45
C SER A 141 -15.99 6.27 -21.93
N ILE A 142 -16.12 5.11 -21.28
CA ILE A 142 -15.92 4.96 -19.85
C ILE A 142 -14.55 5.51 -19.43
N ARG A 143 -14.53 6.17 -18.28
CA ARG A 143 -13.33 6.64 -17.62
C ARG A 143 -13.26 6.01 -16.26
N LEU A 144 -12.09 5.46 -15.88
CA LEU A 144 -11.87 5.07 -14.51
C LEU A 144 -11.77 6.31 -13.63
N ASN A 145 -12.24 6.21 -12.38
CA ASN A 145 -12.16 7.29 -11.42
C ASN A 145 -10.73 7.77 -11.29
N GLY A 146 -10.49 9.02 -11.64
CA GLY A 146 -9.23 9.70 -11.48
C GLY A 146 -9.45 10.93 -10.62
N PHE A 147 -8.56 11.14 -9.67
CA PHE A 147 -8.55 12.34 -8.83
C PHE A 147 -7.85 13.48 -9.55
N ASP A 148 -8.24 14.73 -9.28
CA ASP A 148 -7.59 15.91 -9.85
C ASP A 148 -6.32 16.26 -9.10
N LEU A 149 -6.31 15.98 -7.81
CA LEU A 149 -5.28 16.32 -6.85
C LEU A 149 -4.73 15.05 -6.18
N PRO A 150 -3.51 15.08 -5.63
CA PRO A 150 -3.05 14.05 -4.71
C PRO A 150 -3.90 14.02 -3.44
N ASP A 151 -3.69 12.98 -2.63
CA ASP A 151 -4.34 12.80 -1.34
C ASP A 151 -3.38 11.96 -0.49
N TYR A 152 -2.47 12.66 0.21
CA TYR A 152 -1.48 12.00 1.05
C TYR A 152 -2.07 11.68 2.41
N MET A 153 -1.81 10.48 2.88
CA MET A 153 -2.38 9.97 4.13
C MET A 153 -1.31 9.21 4.92
N ILE A 154 -1.38 9.37 6.24
CA ILE A 154 -0.65 8.55 7.20
C ILE A 154 -1.64 7.94 8.18
N GLU A 155 -1.54 6.62 8.42
CA GLU A 155 -2.37 5.91 9.38
C GLU A 155 -1.57 5.47 10.60
N ALA A 156 -2.11 5.63 11.80
CA ALA A 156 -1.43 5.26 13.05
C ALA A 156 -0.94 3.79 13.10
N PRO A 157 -1.66 2.79 12.56
CA PRO A 157 -1.15 1.42 12.51
C PRO A 157 0.07 1.23 11.61
N THR A 158 0.29 2.13 10.63
CA THR A 158 1.39 2.04 9.67
C THR A 158 2.64 2.80 10.11
N VAL A 159 2.57 3.50 11.24
CA VAL A 159 3.74 4.05 11.93
C VAL A 159 4.26 3.01 12.90
N THR A 160 5.51 2.58 12.69
CA THR A 160 6.16 1.53 13.50
C THR A 160 7.54 1.94 13.96
N PHE A 161 8.01 1.31 15.04
CA PHE A 161 9.33 1.55 15.61
C PHE A 161 10.22 0.32 15.42
N THR A 162 11.50 0.54 15.12
CA THR A 162 12.49 -0.53 14.98
C THR A 162 13.74 -0.20 15.81
N PRO A 163 14.10 -1.02 16.82
CA PRO A 163 13.34 -2.18 17.28
C PRO A 163 11.99 -1.81 17.91
N SER A 164 11.08 -2.77 18.04
CA SER A 164 9.73 -2.53 18.62
C SER A 164 9.75 -2.22 20.12
N VAL A 165 10.81 -2.65 20.82
CA VAL A 165 11.10 -2.28 22.20
C VAL A 165 12.39 -1.45 22.16
N VAL A 166 12.30 -0.23 22.63
CA VAL A 166 13.45 0.70 22.69
C VAL A 166 13.85 0.90 24.13
N THR A 167 15.14 0.74 24.39
CA THR A 167 15.73 0.83 25.73
C THR A 167 16.90 1.80 25.75
N SER A 168 17.30 2.24 26.94
CA SER A 168 18.38 3.22 27.15
C SER A 168 19.79 2.75 26.76
N ASP A 169 19.97 1.48 26.48
CA ASP A 169 21.24 0.89 26.03
C ASP A 169 21.42 0.95 24.50
N LEU A 170 20.40 1.41 23.77
CA LEU A 170 20.49 1.69 22.35
C LEU A 170 20.91 3.15 22.12
N ASP A 171 21.72 3.39 21.10
CA ASP A 171 22.07 4.75 20.68
C ASP A 171 20.92 5.42 19.91
N SER A 172 20.20 4.65 19.11
CA SER A 172 19.15 5.16 18.23
C SER A 172 18.08 4.11 17.95
N PHE A 173 16.97 4.56 17.41
CA PHE A 173 15.87 3.73 16.90
C PHE A 173 15.28 4.36 15.65
N ASP A 174 14.62 3.53 14.82
CA ASP A 174 13.96 4.00 13.62
C ASP A 174 12.46 4.19 13.85
N VAL A 175 11.93 5.29 13.33
CA VAL A 175 10.50 5.54 13.15
C VAL A 175 10.20 5.33 11.67
N ASN A 176 9.49 4.25 11.35
CA ASN A 176 9.08 3.92 10.00
C ASN A 176 7.69 4.50 9.76
N VAL A 177 7.58 5.38 8.79
CA VAL A 177 6.34 6.06 8.43
C VAL A 177 5.93 5.64 7.02
N VAL A 178 4.76 5.02 6.89
CA VAL A 178 4.20 4.69 5.59
C VAL A 178 3.30 5.84 5.15
N VAL A 179 3.71 6.51 4.08
CA VAL A 179 2.88 7.52 3.39
C VAL A 179 2.15 6.85 2.24
N THR A 180 0.85 7.05 2.16
CA THR A 180 -0.01 6.56 1.07
C THR A 180 -0.57 7.75 0.32
N ASN A 181 -0.60 7.68 -1.02
CA ASN A 181 -1.30 8.63 -1.87
C ASN A 181 -2.53 7.95 -2.49
N LEU A 182 -3.71 8.39 -2.10
CA LEU A 182 -5.00 7.89 -2.61
C LEU A 182 -5.48 8.65 -3.84
N GLY A 183 -4.81 9.75 -4.18
CA GLY A 183 -5.16 10.63 -5.27
C GLY A 183 -4.23 10.52 -6.48
N LYS A 184 -4.10 11.63 -7.19
CA LYS A 184 -3.24 11.75 -8.37
C LYS A 184 -1.77 11.73 -7.98
N ALA A 185 -0.97 10.87 -8.63
CA ALA A 185 0.48 10.91 -8.47
C ALA A 185 1.08 12.18 -9.10
N ILE A 186 1.90 12.89 -8.35
CA ILE A 186 2.66 14.06 -8.78
C ILE A 186 4.16 13.83 -8.53
N ASN A 187 5.01 14.65 -9.14
CA ASN A 187 6.47 14.57 -8.98
C ASN A 187 7.04 15.72 -8.14
N ASP A 188 6.20 16.41 -7.40
CA ASP A 188 6.61 17.52 -6.55
C ASP A 188 7.36 17.01 -5.30
N THR A 189 8.16 17.88 -4.69
CA THR A 189 8.82 17.57 -3.43
C THR A 189 7.87 17.82 -2.28
N ILE A 190 7.70 16.79 -1.46
CA ILE A 190 6.82 16.78 -0.28
C ILE A 190 7.69 16.81 0.98
N ILE A 191 7.22 17.51 1.99
CA ILE A 191 7.87 17.58 3.31
C ILE A 191 7.13 16.67 4.29
N LEU A 192 7.86 15.71 4.84
CA LEU A 192 7.43 14.92 6.00
C LEU A 192 8.08 15.50 7.24
N GLU A 193 7.27 15.94 8.19
CA GLU A 193 7.69 16.43 9.50
C GLU A 193 7.37 15.41 10.58
N LEU A 194 8.29 15.25 11.52
CA LEU A 194 8.09 14.48 12.73
C LEU A 194 8.50 15.33 13.92
N VAL A 195 7.55 15.61 14.80
CA VAL A 195 7.79 16.30 16.07
C VAL A 195 7.79 15.24 17.17
N ARG A 196 8.90 15.19 17.94
CA ARG A 196 9.03 14.35 19.13
C ARG A 196 8.78 15.18 20.38
N ASP A 197 7.74 14.83 21.12
CA ASP A 197 7.39 15.34 22.42
C ASP A 197 8.00 14.42 23.50
N PHE A 198 8.81 14.99 24.39
CA PHE A 198 9.51 14.26 25.43
C PHE A 198 8.64 14.04 26.68
N PRO A 199 8.92 13.01 27.50
CA PRO A 199 8.11 12.66 28.68
C PRO A 199 7.92 13.79 29.69
N ALA A 200 8.91 14.66 29.85
CA ALA A 200 8.81 15.80 30.76
C ALA A 200 8.47 17.09 30.00
N GLN A 201 7.38 17.75 30.38
CA GLN A 201 6.93 19.02 29.77
C GLN A 201 7.93 20.17 29.85
N SER A 202 8.96 20.05 30.68
CA SER A 202 10.05 21.03 30.76
C SER A 202 11.05 20.94 29.60
N PHE A 203 11.00 19.85 28.82
CA PHE A 203 11.86 19.67 27.66
C PHE A 203 11.21 20.26 26.41
N ILE A 204 12.06 20.86 25.57
CA ILE A 204 11.62 21.39 24.28
C ILE A 204 11.52 20.24 23.29
N ASP A 205 10.40 20.18 22.55
CA ASP A 205 10.16 19.23 21.48
C ASP A 205 11.24 19.34 20.40
N THR A 206 11.50 18.24 19.75
CA THR A 206 12.47 18.20 18.65
C THR A 206 11.76 17.87 17.35
N THR A 207 11.97 18.73 16.35
CA THR A 207 11.40 18.55 15.01
C THR A 207 12.44 17.94 14.06
N TYR A 208 12.04 16.93 13.33
CA TYR A 208 12.81 16.28 12.28
C TYR A 208 12.06 16.43 10.94
N ILE A 209 12.80 16.79 9.90
CA ILE A 209 12.22 17.07 8.58
C ILE A 209 12.88 16.17 7.55
N LYS A 210 12.08 15.60 6.65
CA LYS A 210 12.53 14.82 5.51
C LYS A 210 11.80 15.24 4.24
N ALA A 211 12.57 15.67 3.24
CA ALA A 211 12.02 15.93 1.91
C ALA A 211 12.08 14.65 1.07
N PHE A 212 11.05 14.38 0.30
CA PHE A 212 10.98 13.26 -0.63
C PHE A 212 10.20 13.64 -1.90
N SER A 213 10.37 12.91 -2.99
CA SER A 213 9.52 13.07 -4.16
C SER A 213 8.15 12.45 -3.88
N GLY A 214 7.09 13.09 -4.35
CA GLY A 214 5.72 12.67 -4.04
C GLY A 214 5.46 11.18 -4.28
N THR A 215 4.87 10.55 -3.30
CA THR A 215 4.49 9.14 -3.32
C THR A 215 3.51 8.86 -4.45
N LYS A 216 3.78 7.86 -5.28
CA LYS A 216 2.88 7.46 -6.36
C LYS A 216 1.67 6.67 -5.86
N PHE A 217 1.91 5.77 -4.91
CA PHE A 217 0.87 5.03 -4.22
C PHE A 217 1.23 4.84 -2.75
N LYS A 218 2.38 4.23 -2.45
CA LYS A 218 2.78 3.90 -1.09
C LYS A 218 4.30 3.85 -0.98
N ASP A 219 4.85 4.60 -0.02
CA ASP A 219 6.28 4.63 0.29
C ASP A 219 6.50 4.55 1.80
N THR A 220 7.63 3.98 2.20
CA THR A 220 8.06 3.96 3.60
C THR A 220 9.24 4.91 3.79
N LEU A 221 9.07 5.90 4.65
CA LEU A 221 10.09 6.86 5.02
C LEU A 221 10.57 6.56 6.44
N ILE A 222 11.88 6.61 6.65
CA ILE A 222 12.51 6.21 7.92
C ILE A 222 13.18 7.43 8.54
N PHE A 223 12.88 7.72 9.80
CA PHE A 223 13.64 8.64 10.64
C PHE A 223 14.45 7.83 11.65
N THR A 224 15.75 7.96 11.63
CA THR A 224 16.63 7.40 12.67
C THR A 224 16.81 8.45 13.75
N LEU A 225 16.30 8.20 14.94
CA LEU A 225 16.28 9.14 16.06
C LEU A 225 17.17 8.65 17.19
N PRO A 226 17.88 9.55 17.89
CA PRO A 226 18.63 9.19 19.10
C PRO A 226 17.67 8.77 20.22
N VAL A 227 18.06 7.81 21.04
CA VAL A 227 17.29 7.44 22.24
C VAL A 227 17.20 8.62 23.20
N ASP A 228 18.28 9.38 23.35
CA ASP A 228 18.39 10.53 24.26
C ASP A 228 18.06 10.13 25.72
N VAL A 229 19.01 9.49 26.36
CA VAL A 229 18.83 8.95 27.72
C VAL A 229 18.50 10.00 28.77
N VAL A 230 18.81 11.31 28.51
CA VAL A 230 18.55 12.41 29.45
C VAL A 230 17.09 12.87 29.38
N ARG A 231 16.52 12.98 28.16
CA ARG A 231 15.18 13.53 27.95
C ARG A 231 14.15 12.47 27.58
N GLY A 232 14.59 11.38 26.93
CA GLY A 232 13.75 10.43 26.25
C GLY A 232 13.25 9.26 27.06
N LEU A 233 13.74 9.03 28.29
CA LEU A 233 13.25 7.91 29.10
C LEU A 233 11.79 8.14 29.53
N GLY A 234 10.94 7.15 29.27
CA GLY A 234 9.51 7.21 29.52
C GLY A 234 8.67 7.31 28.22
N LEU A 235 7.45 7.79 28.35
CA LEU A 235 6.49 7.87 27.25
C LEU A 235 6.77 9.09 26.37
N ASN A 236 7.25 8.85 25.15
CA ASN A 236 7.45 9.89 24.13
C ASN A 236 6.25 9.95 23.22
N GLY A 237 5.82 11.17 22.86
CA GLY A 237 4.83 11.43 21.82
C GLY A 237 5.51 11.69 20.46
N PHE A 238 4.85 11.32 19.38
CA PHE A 238 5.31 11.62 18.03
C PHE A 238 4.11 12.14 17.23
N THR A 239 4.20 13.36 16.75
CA THR A 239 3.27 13.93 15.78
C THR A 239 3.95 13.93 14.42
N ILE A 240 3.33 13.30 13.44
CA ILE A 240 3.90 13.10 12.11
C ILE A 240 2.95 13.70 11.10
N THR A 241 3.44 14.62 10.26
CA THR A 241 2.64 15.33 9.27
C THR A 241 3.29 15.24 7.89
N VAL A 242 2.58 14.70 6.92
CA VAL A 242 2.96 14.76 5.49
C VAL A 242 2.43 16.07 4.91
N ASP A 243 3.16 16.63 3.95
CA ASP A 243 2.98 17.99 3.43
C ASP A 243 2.85 19.06 4.52
N ALA A 244 3.74 19.00 5.52
CA ALA A 244 3.70 19.82 6.72
C ALA A 244 3.68 21.34 6.47
N ILE A 245 4.11 21.78 5.29
CA ILE A 245 4.10 23.19 4.88
C ILE A 245 2.92 23.54 3.96
N ASN A 246 2.02 22.58 3.70
CA ASN A 246 0.87 22.70 2.83
C ASN A 246 1.23 23.31 1.46
N ALA A 247 2.29 22.73 0.85
CA ALA A 247 2.84 23.19 -0.44
C ALA A 247 2.05 22.63 -1.63
N VAL A 248 1.37 21.52 -1.43
CA VAL A 248 0.60 20.81 -2.45
C VAL A 248 -0.88 20.84 -2.07
N ALA A 249 -1.71 21.31 -2.99
CA ALA A 249 -3.17 21.22 -2.78
C ALA A 249 -3.63 19.78 -2.91
N GLU A 250 -4.33 19.25 -1.93
CA GLU A 250 -4.80 17.88 -1.84
C GLU A 250 -6.32 17.76 -1.92
N SER A 251 -6.81 16.55 -2.18
CA SER A 251 -8.25 16.27 -2.15
C SER A 251 -8.79 16.31 -0.73
N PHE A 252 -8.00 15.87 0.25
CA PHE A 252 -8.30 15.93 1.67
C PHE A 252 -7.03 16.33 2.44
N GLU A 253 -7.10 17.43 3.17
CA GLU A 253 -5.99 17.97 3.99
C GLU A 253 -6.03 17.49 5.46
N THR A 254 -7.08 16.75 5.84
CA THR A 254 -7.33 16.39 7.25
C THR A 254 -6.78 15.02 7.64
N ASN A 255 -6.25 14.25 6.70
CA ASN A 255 -5.68 12.91 6.89
C ASN A 255 -4.15 12.89 6.84
N ASN A 256 -3.51 14.06 6.80
CA ASN A 256 -2.07 14.26 6.66
C ASN A 256 -1.31 14.08 7.97
N THR A 257 -1.98 14.12 9.12
CA THR A 257 -1.34 14.11 10.43
C THR A 257 -1.79 12.91 11.27
N VAL A 258 -0.83 12.29 11.94
CA VAL A 258 -1.07 11.22 12.89
C VAL A 258 -0.22 11.40 14.13
N THR A 259 -0.72 10.91 15.27
CA THR A 259 0.03 10.82 16.51
C THR A 259 0.31 9.37 16.88
N LYS A 260 1.51 9.12 17.43
CA LYS A 260 1.95 7.81 17.92
C LYS A 260 2.75 8.01 19.20
N SER A 261 2.78 7.01 20.04
CA SER A 261 3.60 7.04 21.26
C SER A 261 4.52 5.83 21.36
N LEU A 262 5.64 6.02 22.01
CA LEU A 262 6.62 4.97 22.32
C LEU A 262 7.12 5.17 23.74
N ASN A 263 7.09 4.12 24.55
CA ASN A 263 7.72 4.13 25.86
C ASN A 263 9.16 3.63 25.73
N ILE A 264 10.13 4.52 25.98
CA ILE A 264 11.56 4.16 26.03
C ILE A 264 11.88 3.72 27.44
N GLN A 265 12.29 2.48 27.58
CA GLN A 265 12.52 1.85 28.88
C GLN A 265 13.97 2.05 29.35
N SER A 266 14.18 2.15 30.66
CA SER A 266 15.52 2.01 31.21
C SER A 266 16.05 0.60 30.95
N GLY A 267 17.28 0.51 30.45
CA GLY A 267 18.01 -0.76 30.30
C GLY A 267 18.54 -1.30 31.65
N GLU A 268 18.38 -0.52 32.71
CA GLU A 268 18.85 -0.87 34.04
C GLU A 268 17.88 -1.76 34.80
N ILE A 269 18.37 -2.47 35.80
CA ILE A 269 17.57 -3.12 36.80
C ILE A 269 17.03 -2.08 37.76
N ILE A 270 15.71 -2.02 37.90
CA ILE A 270 15.07 -1.17 38.91
C ILE A 270 14.66 -2.07 40.08
N PRO A 271 15.35 -1.93 41.26
CA PRO A 271 14.96 -2.66 42.46
C PRO A 271 13.51 -2.34 42.86
N ILE A 272 12.71 -3.37 43.09
CA ILE A 272 11.33 -3.23 43.55
C ILE A 272 11.21 -3.60 45.01
N TYR A 273 11.97 -4.62 45.44
CA TYR A 273 11.92 -5.14 46.80
C TYR A 273 13.31 -5.68 47.21
N PRO A 274 13.83 -5.36 48.38
CA PRO A 274 13.26 -4.40 49.32
C PRO A 274 13.28 -2.97 48.80
N TYR A 275 12.33 -2.14 49.22
CA TYR A 275 12.35 -0.71 48.92
C TYR A 275 13.25 0.03 49.90
N ASP A 276 13.68 1.23 49.57
CA ASP A 276 14.61 2.06 50.33
C ASP A 276 14.17 2.20 51.78
N PHE A 277 15.12 2.05 52.70
CA PHE A 277 14.94 2.13 54.16
C PHE A 277 14.04 1.06 54.75
N MET A 278 13.76 -0.01 54.05
CA MET A 278 12.95 -1.14 54.61
C MET A 278 13.78 -1.91 55.65
N ILE A 279 13.18 -2.16 56.80
CA ILE A 279 13.76 -3.02 57.83
C ILE A 279 13.39 -4.49 57.48
N VAL A 280 14.39 -5.30 57.21
CA VAL A 280 14.21 -6.72 56.86
C VAL A 280 14.74 -7.62 58.00
N PRO A 281 14.17 -8.81 58.16
CA PRO A 281 14.65 -9.76 59.17
C PRO A 281 16.06 -10.28 58.83
N ASN A 282 16.82 -10.67 59.83
CA ASN A 282 18.16 -11.23 59.68
C ASN A 282 18.14 -12.67 59.06
N GLN A 283 17.24 -12.96 58.22
CA GLN A 283 17.12 -14.18 57.42
C GLN A 283 17.04 -13.81 55.95
N GLY A 284 17.42 -14.72 55.08
CA GLY A 284 17.40 -14.46 53.62
C GLY A 284 16.09 -13.83 53.13
N ILE A 285 16.21 -12.79 52.32
CA ILE A 285 15.08 -12.12 51.67
C ILE A 285 15.10 -12.41 50.18
N THR A 286 13.92 -12.39 49.58
CA THR A 286 13.81 -12.45 48.12
C THR A 286 13.99 -11.03 47.56
N LEU A 287 14.94 -10.85 46.70
CA LEU A 287 15.10 -9.59 45.93
C LEU A 287 14.19 -9.62 44.71
N SER A 288 13.52 -8.52 44.45
CA SER A 288 12.68 -8.37 43.27
C SER A 288 13.09 -7.08 42.53
N ALA A 289 13.27 -7.18 41.24
CA ALA A 289 13.63 -6.06 40.38
C ALA A 289 12.82 -6.11 39.07
N SER A 290 12.58 -4.95 38.49
CA SER A 290 12.07 -4.81 37.13
C SER A 290 13.20 -4.62 36.15
N THR A 291 13.11 -5.25 35.00
CA THR A 291 14.03 -5.09 33.89
C THR A 291 13.30 -5.10 32.56
N ALA A 292 13.79 -4.36 31.59
CA ALA A 292 13.31 -4.37 30.22
C ALA A 292 13.64 -5.70 29.49
N PHE A 293 14.57 -6.51 30.05
CA PHE A 293 15.10 -7.74 29.43
C PHE A 293 14.93 -8.99 30.30
N PRO A 294 13.69 -9.37 30.68
CA PRO A 294 13.48 -10.43 31.68
C PRO A 294 13.98 -11.82 31.24
N PHE A 295 14.27 -12.01 29.96
CA PHE A 295 14.65 -13.31 29.36
C PHE A 295 15.99 -13.28 28.62
N GLU A 296 16.81 -12.25 28.77
CA GLU A 296 18.15 -12.20 28.16
C GLU A 296 19.20 -12.81 29.09
N PRO A 297 19.64 -14.06 28.85
CA PRO A 297 20.59 -14.74 29.75
C PRO A 297 22.03 -14.16 29.67
N SER A 298 22.30 -13.28 28.72
CA SER A 298 23.63 -12.68 28.50
C SER A 298 23.88 -11.36 29.24
N LYS A 299 22.85 -10.75 29.83
CA LYS A 299 23.02 -9.52 30.63
C LYS A 299 23.36 -9.87 32.06
N LEU A 300 24.59 -9.52 32.50
CA LEU A 300 25.05 -9.63 33.86
C LEU A 300 24.85 -8.28 34.54
N TYR A 301 24.08 -8.28 35.60
CA TYR A 301 23.89 -7.12 36.46
C TYR A 301 24.73 -7.28 37.73
N LEU A 302 25.59 -6.30 38.03
CA LEU A 302 26.37 -6.27 39.26
C LEU A 302 25.66 -5.35 40.26
N GLU A 303 25.27 -5.90 41.41
CA GLU A 303 24.86 -5.09 42.56
C GLU A 303 26.08 -4.51 43.23
N ASN A 304 26.08 -3.18 43.49
CA ASN A 304 27.06 -2.48 44.32
C ASN A 304 26.50 -2.21 45.72
#